data_9880912409afb06d4fde1a541a0c7292
#
_entry.id   9880912409afb06d4fde1a541a0c7292
#
_cell.length_a   1.000
_cell.length_b   1.000
_cell.length_c   1.000
_cell.angle_alpha   90.00
_cell.angle_beta   90.00
_cell.angle_gamma   90.00
#
_symmetry.space_group_name_H-M   'P 1'
#
loop_
_entity.id
_entity.type
_entity.pdbx_description
1 polymer ?
#
loop_
_entity_poly.entity_id
_entity_poly.type
_entity_poly.pdbx_seq_one_letter_code
_entity_poly.pdbx_strand_id
1 'polypeptide(L)'
;VNLGNSYRTPAEMKDIPIIKCMYVDEKDLLDQKIADHRPFAHLDDEITFTKTAPFYYEANPKGVSKGNALKFLCHKLNLSSENLMAIGDEENDLSMIKFAGVGIAMGNAVPAVKKSSSKSNKRL
;
A
#
# COMPACT_ATOMS: atom_id res chain seq x y z
N VAL A 1 -12.30 -19.71 -0.52
CA VAL A 1 -11.98 -19.54 0.91
C VAL A 1 -13.00 -18.60 1.48
N ASN A 2 -13.90 -19.11 2.33
CA ASN A 2 -14.91 -18.30 2.99
C ASN A 2 -14.24 -17.56 4.15
N LEU A 3 -13.79 -16.33 3.92
CA LEU A 3 -13.26 -15.46 4.96
C LEU A 3 -14.45 -14.98 5.79
N GLY A 4 -14.53 -15.45 7.04
CA GLY A 4 -15.59 -15.05 7.95
C GLY A 4 -15.53 -13.55 8.22
N ASN A 5 -16.61 -12.85 7.93
CA ASN A 5 -16.80 -11.45 8.34
C ASN A 5 -17.49 -11.44 9.70
N SER A 6 -17.01 -10.62 10.62
CA SER A 6 -17.68 -10.38 11.89
C SER A 6 -17.82 -8.88 12.14
N TYR A 7 -19.00 -8.48 12.63
CA TYR A 7 -19.22 -7.12 13.11
C TYR A 7 -18.70 -7.03 14.55
N ARG A 8 -17.92 -5.97 14.83
CA ARG A 8 -17.36 -5.71 16.15
C ARG A 8 -17.56 -4.23 16.50
N THR A 9 -17.86 -3.99 17.73
CA THR A 9 -17.86 -2.61 18.27
C THR A 9 -16.42 -2.16 18.58
N PRO A 10 -16.14 -0.85 18.64
CA PRO A 10 -14.82 -0.37 19.06
C PRO A 10 -14.36 -0.91 20.41
N ALA A 11 -15.29 -1.13 21.36
CA ALA A 11 -14.98 -1.70 22.66
C ALA A 11 -14.46 -3.14 22.58
N GLU A 12 -15.04 -3.96 21.69
CA GLU A 12 -14.62 -5.35 21.47
C GLU A 12 -13.28 -5.43 20.75
N MET A 13 -12.88 -4.36 20.04
CA MET A 13 -11.63 -4.31 19.28
C MET A 13 -10.43 -3.81 20.10
N LYS A 14 -10.66 -3.31 21.30
CA LYS A 14 -9.63 -2.65 22.11
C LYS A 14 -8.37 -3.49 22.32
N ASP A 15 -8.52 -4.80 22.49
CA ASP A 15 -7.42 -5.73 22.74
C ASP A 15 -7.04 -6.58 21.52
N ILE A 16 -7.62 -6.26 20.34
CA ILE A 16 -7.32 -6.97 19.09
C ILE A 16 -6.25 -6.18 18.34
N PRO A 17 -5.11 -6.80 17.97
CA PRO A 17 -4.11 -6.14 17.15
C PRO A 17 -4.67 -5.86 15.76
N ILE A 18 -4.88 -4.58 15.44
CA ILE A 18 -5.36 -4.14 14.13
C ILE A 18 -4.17 -4.01 13.19
N ILE A 19 -4.17 -4.80 12.13
CA ILE A 19 -3.09 -4.79 11.13
C ILE A 19 -3.28 -3.62 10.18
N LYS A 20 -4.54 -3.34 9.78
CA LYS A 20 -4.90 -2.30 8.82
C LYS A 20 -6.37 -1.91 8.97
N CYS A 21 -6.68 -0.64 8.77
CA CYS A 21 -8.05 -0.17 8.55
C CYS A 21 -8.26 0.19 7.08
N MET A 22 -9.48 -0.01 6.59
CA MET A 22 -9.84 0.35 5.23
C MET A 22 -11.17 1.11 5.24
N TYR A 23 -11.17 2.28 4.60
CA TYR A 23 -12.37 3.04 4.30
C TYR A 23 -12.80 2.69 2.89
N VAL A 24 -14.08 2.38 2.74
CA VAL A 24 -14.70 2.00 1.46
C VAL A 24 -15.89 2.91 1.25
N ASP A 25 -15.88 3.64 0.13
CA ASP A 25 -16.99 4.54 -0.24
C ASP A 25 -17.01 4.71 -1.77
N GLU A 26 -18.03 5.34 -2.31
CA GLU A 26 -18.03 5.75 -3.70
C GLU A 26 -16.86 6.70 -3.98
N LYS A 27 -16.27 6.57 -5.19
CA LYS A 27 -15.06 7.30 -5.57
C LYS A 27 -15.16 8.81 -5.28
N ASP A 28 -16.24 9.46 -5.71
CA ASP A 28 -16.37 10.90 -5.61
C ASP A 28 -16.56 11.37 -4.16
N LEU A 29 -17.28 10.59 -3.36
CA LEU A 29 -17.43 10.85 -1.92
C LEU A 29 -16.11 10.65 -1.18
N LEU A 30 -15.37 9.60 -1.53
CA LEU A 30 -14.08 9.33 -0.92
C LEU A 30 -13.07 10.44 -1.26
N ASP A 31 -13.01 10.86 -2.52
CA ASP A 31 -12.12 11.94 -2.97
C ASP A 31 -12.45 13.26 -2.27
N GLN A 32 -13.72 13.62 -2.13
CA GLN A 32 -14.15 14.80 -1.40
C GLN A 32 -13.76 14.75 0.09
N LYS A 33 -14.06 13.64 0.78
CA LYS A 33 -13.72 13.46 2.20
C LYS A 33 -12.21 13.50 2.48
N ILE A 34 -11.40 12.99 1.54
CA ILE A 34 -9.93 12.96 1.70
C ILE A 34 -9.32 14.31 1.32
N ALA A 35 -9.79 14.95 0.22
CA ALA A 35 -9.22 16.19 -0.29
C ALA A 35 -9.53 17.40 0.61
N ASP A 36 -10.79 17.54 1.03
CA ASP A 36 -11.26 18.74 1.73
C ASP A 36 -11.08 18.68 3.24
N HIS A 37 -11.13 17.48 3.79
CA HIS A 37 -11.03 17.28 5.23
C HIS A 37 -10.18 16.06 5.53
N ARG A 38 -8.88 16.22 5.62
CA ARG A 38 -8.00 15.17 6.16
C ARG A 38 -8.35 14.92 7.65
N PRO A 39 -9.46 14.19 7.92
CA PRO A 39 -10.01 14.08 9.28
C PRO A 39 -9.05 13.43 10.23
N PHE A 40 -8.00 12.80 9.70
CA PHE A 40 -7.01 12.03 10.45
C PHE A 40 -5.60 12.65 10.40
N ALA A 41 -5.47 13.93 10.00
CA ALA A 41 -4.16 14.59 9.91
C ALA A 41 -3.38 14.59 11.26
N HIS A 42 -4.08 14.56 12.37
CA HIS A 42 -3.48 14.43 13.70
C HIS A 42 -2.79 13.08 13.96
N LEU A 43 -3.02 12.08 13.08
CA LEU A 43 -2.42 10.74 13.17
C LEU A 43 -1.27 10.55 12.16
N ASP A 44 -0.89 11.56 11.41
CA ASP A 44 0.13 11.45 10.35
C ASP A 44 1.51 11.01 10.88
N ASP A 45 1.78 11.18 12.15
CA ASP A 45 3.02 10.72 12.78
C ASP A 45 3.01 9.22 13.11
N GLU A 46 1.83 8.64 13.31
CA GLU A 46 1.65 7.24 13.70
C GLU A 46 1.13 6.37 12.56
N ILE A 47 0.37 6.96 11.63
CA ILE A 47 -0.36 6.25 10.57
C ILE A 47 0.00 6.81 9.21
N THR A 48 0.14 5.91 8.25
CA THR A 48 0.25 6.24 6.82
C THR A 48 -1.07 5.93 6.14
N PHE A 49 -1.63 6.93 5.47
CA PHE A 49 -2.84 6.79 4.67
C PHE A 49 -2.48 6.66 3.19
N THR A 50 -3.09 5.70 2.50
CA THR A 50 -2.81 5.44 1.09
C THR A 50 -4.09 5.10 0.34
N LYS A 51 -4.33 5.75 -0.80
CA LYS A 51 -5.38 5.35 -1.72
C LYS A 51 -4.86 4.19 -2.56
N THR A 52 -5.44 3.00 -2.39
CA THR A 52 -4.99 1.77 -3.05
C THR A 52 -5.85 1.37 -4.24
N ALA A 53 -7.04 1.95 -4.35
CA ALA A 53 -7.95 1.84 -5.49
C ALA A 53 -8.94 3.02 -5.47
N PRO A 54 -9.72 3.27 -6.53
CA PRO A 54 -10.68 4.37 -6.56
C PRO A 54 -11.64 4.41 -5.37
N PHE A 55 -11.99 3.24 -4.83
CA PHE A 55 -12.98 3.06 -3.76
C PHE A 55 -12.35 2.72 -2.41
N TYR A 56 -11.02 2.64 -2.30
CA TYR A 56 -10.32 2.18 -1.12
C TYR A 56 -9.30 3.19 -0.62
N TYR A 57 -9.42 3.53 0.66
CA TYR A 57 -8.46 4.35 1.38
C TYR A 57 -7.99 3.60 2.64
N GLU A 58 -6.73 3.23 2.64
CA GLU A 58 -6.13 2.41 3.68
C GLU A 58 -5.38 3.25 4.71
N ALA A 59 -5.54 2.88 5.97
CA ALA A 59 -4.74 3.37 7.08
C ALA A 59 -3.86 2.23 7.61
N ASN A 60 -2.56 2.42 7.54
CA ASN A 60 -1.55 1.46 7.98
C ASN A 60 -0.65 2.09 9.05
N PRO A 61 -0.09 1.33 9.98
CA PRO A 61 0.93 1.84 10.89
C PRO A 61 2.08 2.50 10.13
N LYS A 62 2.68 3.54 10.72
CA LYS A 62 3.79 4.26 10.11
C LYS A 62 4.93 3.32 9.72
N GLY A 63 5.48 3.51 8.53
CA GLY A 63 6.56 2.68 8.01
C GLY A 63 6.13 1.35 7.40
N VAL A 64 4.86 0.99 7.46
CA VAL A 64 4.35 -0.18 6.73
C VAL A 64 4.23 0.16 5.25
N SER A 65 4.99 -0.57 4.43
CA SER A 65 4.93 -0.45 2.97
C SER A 65 5.44 -1.74 2.32
N LYS A 66 5.07 -1.98 1.05
CA LYS A 66 5.58 -3.13 0.29
C LYS A 66 7.12 -3.12 0.19
N GLY A 67 7.73 -1.95 0.05
CA GLY A 67 9.19 -1.82 0.03
C GLY A 67 9.86 -2.17 1.37
N ASN A 68 9.28 -1.73 2.48
CA ASN A 68 9.81 -2.07 3.80
C ASN A 68 9.60 -3.55 4.13
N ALA A 69 8.50 -4.16 3.69
CA ALA A 69 8.29 -5.61 3.79
C ALA A 69 9.38 -6.39 3.02
N LEU A 70 9.72 -5.94 1.79
CA LEU A 70 10.81 -6.56 1.03
C LEU A 70 12.18 -6.37 1.70
N LYS A 71 12.47 -5.19 2.25
CA LYS A 71 13.71 -4.97 3.01
C LYS A 71 13.83 -5.93 4.18
N PHE A 72 12.75 -6.08 4.94
CA PHE A 72 12.70 -7.03 6.05
C PHE A 72 12.94 -8.48 5.58
N LEU A 73 12.29 -8.86 4.48
CA LEU A 73 12.42 -10.20 3.91
C LEU A 73 13.85 -10.47 3.42
N CYS A 74 14.46 -9.52 2.72
CA CYS A 74 15.85 -9.59 2.29
C CYS A 74 16.81 -9.79 3.47
N HIS A 75 16.63 -9.00 4.51
CA HIS A 75 17.44 -9.14 5.72
C HIS A 75 17.27 -10.53 6.35
N LYS A 76 16.05 -11.04 6.46
CA LYS A 76 15.75 -12.37 7.01
C LYS A 76 16.34 -13.52 6.18
N LEU A 77 16.36 -13.37 4.86
CA LEU A 77 16.83 -14.39 3.92
C LEU A 77 18.31 -14.19 3.52
N ASN A 78 18.97 -13.18 4.07
CA ASN A 78 20.32 -12.78 3.69
C ASN A 78 20.50 -12.55 2.18
N LEU A 79 19.52 -11.86 1.58
CA LEU A 79 19.50 -11.50 0.16
C LEU A 79 19.81 -10.01 -0.02
N SER A 80 20.51 -9.69 -1.10
CA SER A 80 20.67 -8.30 -1.57
C SER A 80 19.44 -7.86 -2.38
N SER A 81 19.15 -6.57 -2.39
CA SER A 81 18.12 -6.00 -3.28
C SER A 81 18.39 -6.30 -4.76
N GLU A 82 19.65 -6.47 -5.15
CA GLU A 82 20.05 -6.84 -6.51
C GLU A 82 19.52 -8.22 -6.94
N ASN A 83 19.23 -9.09 -5.98
CA ASN A 83 18.66 -10.41 -6.24
C ASN A 83 17.14 -10.40 -6.37
N LEU A 84 16.52 -9.22 -6.27
CA LEU A 84 15.07 -9.07 -6.30
C LEU A 84 14.57 -8.55 -7.63
N MET A 85 13.44 -9.11 -8.06
CA MET A 85 12.58 -8.56 -9.07
C MET A 85 11.24 -8.18 -8.44
N ALA A 86 10.76 -6.96 -8.69
CA ALA A 86 9.44 -6.49 -8.25
C ALA A 86 8.62 -6.05 -9.46
N ILE A 87 7.35 -6.43 -9.49
CA ILE A 87 6.40 -6.07 -10.55
C ILE A 87 5.20 -5.41 -9.88
N GLY A 88 4.74 -4.28 -10.42
CA GLY A 88 3.61 -3.56 -9.86
C GLY A 88 3.02 -2.53 -10.80
N ASP A 89 1.87 -1.96 -10.40
CA ASP A 89 1.10 -1.03 -11.21
C ASP A 89 0.58 0.20 -10.44
N GLU A 90 0.38 0.11 -9.13
CA GLU A 90 -0.21 1.16 -8.31
C GLU A 90 0.82 1.88 -7.41
N GLU A 91 0.41 3.02 -6.84
CA GLU A 91 1.29 3.85 -6.01
C GLU A 91 1.88 3.11 -4.81
N ASN A 92 1.13 2.19 -4.21
CA ASN A 92 1.60 1.37 -3.10
C ASN A 92 2.72 0.39 -3.49
N ASP A 93 2.93 0.14 -4.80
CA ASP A 93 4.01 -0.68 -5.34
C ASP A 93 5.31 0.11 -5.53
N LEU A 94 5.22 1.44 -5.56
CA LEU A 94 6.34 2.32 -5.88
C LEU A 94 7.56 2.06 -5.00
N SER A 95 7.34 1.82 -3.71
CA SER A 95 8.43 1.57 -2.75
C SER A 95 9.16 0.26 -3.03
N MET A 96 8.47 -0.81 -3.43
CA MET A 96 9.10 -2.08 -3.78
C MET A 96 9.78 -2.04 -5.14
N ILE A 97 9.19 -1.36 -6.12
CA ILE A 97 9.77 -1.13 -7.46
C ILE A 97 11.12 -0.40 -7.35
N LYS A 98 11.18 0.64 -6.52
CA LYS A 98 12.42 1.40 -6.28
C LYS A 98 13.48 0.62 -5.51
N PHE A 99 13.07 -0.28 -4.63
CA PHE A 99 13.98 -1.05 -3.80
C PHE A 99 14.61 -2.23 -4.54
N ALA A 100 13.87 -2.91 -5.41
CA ALA A 100 14.34 -4.09 -6.13
C ALA A 100 15.41 -3.74 -7.16
N GLY A 101 16.38 -4.62 -7.34
CA GLY A 101 17.41 -4.51 -8.39
C GLY A 101 16.80 -4.49 -9.80
N VAL A 102 15.66 -5.19 -9.99
CA VAL A 102 14.87 -5.12 -11.21
C VAL A 102 13.44 -4.74 -10.84
N GLY A 103 13.07 -3.48 -11.03
CA GLY A 103 11.70 -2.97 -10.88
C GLY A 103 10.99 -2.94 -12.24
N ILE A 104 9.83 -3.57 -12.34
CA ILE A 104 9.04 -3.67 -13.58
C ILE A 104 7.69 -3.00 -13.37
N ALA A 105 7.33 -2.07 -14.24
CA ALA A 105 6.00 -1.50 -14.31
C ALA A 105 5.12 -2.32 -15.26
N MET A 106 3.92 -2.63 -14.82
CA MET A 106 2.89 -3.23 -15.68
C MET A 106 2.43 -2.25 -16.76
N GLY A 107 1.87 -2.74 -17.85
CA GLY A 107 1.39 -1.91 -18.98
C GLY A 107 0.33 -0.88 -18.55
N ASN A 108 -0.55 -1.26 -17.63
CA ASN A 108 -1.59 -0.41 -17.01
C ASN A 108 -1.08 0.43 -15.84
N ALA A 109 0.20 0.35 -15.46
CA ALA A 109 0.74 1.03 -14.30
C ALA A 109 0.54 2.55 -14.35
N VAL A 110 0.35 3.14 -13.17
CA VAL A 110 0.27 4.60 -13.01
C VAL A 110 1.59 5.28 -13.42
N PRO A 111 1.55 6.55 -13.86
CA PRO A 111 2.74 7.23 -14.39
C PRO A 111 3.94 7.23 -13.44
N ALA A 112 3.72 7.36 -12.14
CA ALA A 112 4.77 7.36 -11.12
C ALA A 112 5.54 6.03 -11.09
N VAL A 113 4.84 4.89 -11.21
CA VAL A 113 5.45 3.56 -11.25
C VAL A 113 6.21 3.35 -12.55
N LYS A 114 5.63 3.75 -13.70
CA LYS A 114 6.33 3.68 -15.00
C LYS A 114 7.64 4.47 -15.00
N LYS A 115 7.64 5.66 -14.42
CA LYS A 115 8.84 6.53 -14.31
C LYS A 115 9.92 5.94 -13.41
N SER A 116 9.53 5.18 -12.39
CA SER A 116 10.44 4.61 -11.39
C SER A 116 10.94 3.21 -11.72
N SER A 117 10.38 2.57 -12.73
CA SER A 117 10.76 1.21 -13.14
C SER A 117 12.06 1.21 -13.94
N SER A 118 12.89 0.20 -13.72
CA SER A 118 14.08 -0.08 -14.54
C SER A 118 13.71 -0.65 -15.92
N LYS A 119 12.53 -1.28 -16.02
CA LYS A 119 11.94 -1.81 -17.26
C LYS A 119 10.44 -1.57 -17.25
N SER A 120 9.88 -1.19 -18.40
CA SER A 120 8.43 -1.12 -18.62
C SER A 120 8.00 -2.24 -19.55
N ASN A 121 7.08 -3.08 -19.10
CA ASN A 121 6.49 -4.11 -19.95
C ASN A 121 5.16 -3.61 -20.54
N LYS A 122 5.11 -3.47 -21.86
CA LYS A 122 3.90 -3.03 -22.59
C LYS A 122 2.90 -4.16 -22.82
N ARG A 123 3.18 -5.40 -22.39
CA ARG A 123 2.40 -6.61 -22.72
C ARG A 123 1.87 -7.42 -21.53
N LEU A 124 1.92 -6.90 -20.31
CA LEU A 124 1.27 -7.52 -19.15
C LEU A 124 0.10 -6.68 -18.69
#